data_419bcbcb9d46cf3dd545d5aa23765643
#
_entry.id   419bcbcb9d46cf3dd545d5aa23765643
#
_cell.length_a   1.000
_cell.length_b   1.000
_cell.length_c   1.000
_cell.angle_alpha   90.00
_cell.angle_beta   90.00
_cell.angle_gamma   90.00
#
_symmetry.space_group_name_H-M   'P 1'
#
loop_
_entity.id
_entity.type
_entity.pdbx_description
1 polymer ?
#
loop_
_entity_poly.entity_id
_entity_poly.type
_entity_poly.pdbx_seq_one_letter_code
_entity_poly.pdbx_strand_id
1 'polypeptide(L)'
;MSSTISSAEVQNDWDGGGKPLKASYGKLMMWFFIVSDALTFSGFLVSYGFARFKHIDSWPIADEVFTHFPFLHGVDAPMYYVALMTFILIFSSVTMVLAVDAGHNNNKNRVAFYMLLTIVGGAVFVGSQAWEWANFIRGEYGALETKGGQIIQFVDSNNSNKRIALKDFADFIPQERQQHQRSNGLWFRDESSLPNFTLDEVYQGFLANSNLLVRSQKIDDNGKKIILSREESIEKVSQAVYVVEGANLIRNEYGNRLFADFFFFITGFHGFHVFSGVVINLSLIHI
;
A
#
# COMPACT_ATOMS: atom_id res chain seq x y z
N MET A 1 29.38 68.25 29.02
CA MET A 1 28.27 67.45 28.48
C MET A 1 28.87 66.49 27.45
N SER A 2 29.10 65.27 27.87
CA SER A 2 29.64 64.20 26.99
C SER A 2 28.48 63.44 26.42
N SER A 3 28.22 63.56 25.12
CA SER A 3 27.24 62.81 24.39
C SER A 3 27.75 61.40 24.15
N THR A 4 27.31 60.44 24.90
CA THR A 4 27.45 59.03 24.60
C THR A 4 26.65 58.71 23.32
N ILE A 5 27.35 58.62 22.21
CA ILE A 5 26.83 58.08 20.96
C ILE A 5 26.63 56.59 21.21
N SER A 6 25.36 56.20 21.34
CA SER A 6 24.95 54.79 21.28
C SER A 6 25.42 54.21 19.95
N SER A 7 26.37 53.28 19.99
CA SER A 7 26.76 52.49 18.82
C SER A 7 25.53 51.67 18.44
N ALA A 8 24.73 52.21 17.52
CA ALA A 8 23.77 51.37 16.76
C ALA A 8 24.62 50.27 16.10
N GLU A 9 24.34 49.02 16.41
CA GLU A 9 24.92 47.87 15.68
C GLU A 9 24.66 48.13 14.20
N VAL A 10 25.77 48.42 13.48
CA VAL A 10 25.74 48.45 12.01
C VAL A 10 25.41 47.03 11.59
N GLN A 11 24.16 46.81 11.29
CA GLN A 11 23.71 45.55 10.73
C GLN A 11 24.43 45.40 9.38
N ASN A 12 25.35 44.46 9.31
CA ASN A 12 26.11 44.21 8.09
C ASN A 12 25.09 43.67 7.06
N ASP A 13 24.79 44.45 6.03
CA ASP A 13 23.87 44.06 4.96
C ASP A 13 24.33 42.77 4.23
N TRP A 14 25.56 42.35 4.41
CA TRP A 14 26.16 41.12 3.88
C TRP A 14 25.93 39.88 4.78
N ASP A 15 25.48 40.02 6.01
CA ASP A 15 25.19 38.93 6.94
C ASP A 15 23.82 38.26 6.70
N GLY A 16 23.19 38.54 5.56
CA GLY A 16 21.93 37.87 5.16
C GLY A 16 20.66 38.40 5.83
N GLY A 17 20.73 39.58 6.47
CA GLY A 17 19.55 40.19 7.13
C GLY A 17 19.15 39.55 8.45
N GLY A 18 18.08 40.06 9.08
CA GLY A 18 17.55 39.55 10.35
C GLY A 18 16.98 38.15 10.21
N LYS A 19 17.04 37.36 11.30
CA LYS A 19 16.47 36.01 11.34
C LYS A 19 14.97 36.05 11.03
N PRO A 20 14.49 35.49 9.91
CA PRO A 20 13.08 35.50 9.56
C PRO A 20 12.29 34.77 10.65
N LEU A 21 11.15 35.32 11.07
CA LEU A 21 10.28 34.79 12.11
C LEU A 21 10.97 34.54 13.47
N LYS A 22 12.15 35.13 13.71
CA LYS A 22 12.98 34.91 14.91
C LYS A 22 13.34 33.42 15.15
N ALA A 23 13.29 32.58 14.09
CA ALA A 23 13.60 31.18 14.14
C ALA A 23 15.06 30.90 13.69
N SER A 24 15.64 29.81 14.18
CA SER A 24 16.92 29.35 13.65
C SER A 24 16.76 28.86 12.20
N TYR A 25 17.81 29.03 11.39
CA TYR A 25 17.81 28.63 9.98
C TYR A 25 17.38 27.16 9.77
N GLY A 26 17.92 26.24 10.57
CA GLY A 26 17.56 24.81 10.49
C GLY A 26 16.07 24.55 10.78
N LYS A 27 15.49 25.26 11.79
CA LYS A 27 14.06 25.15 12.08
C LYS A 27 13.20 25.67 10.91
N LEU A 28 13.60 26.77 10.30
CA LEU A 28 12.90 27.34 9.14
C LEU A 28 12.95 26.40 7.94
N MET A 29 14.12 25.84 7.63
CA MET A 29 14.27 24.87 6.54
C MET A 29 13.44 23.61 6.76
N MET A 30 13.35 23.11 8.00
CA MET A 30 12.49 21.96 8.32
C MET A 30 11.00 22.29 8.09
N TRP A 31 10.56 23.51 8.38
CA TRP A 31 9.20 23.94 8.08
C TRP A 31 8.90 23.93 6.58
N PHE A 32 9.81 24.46 5.76
CA PHE A 32 9.66 24.41 4.31
C PHE A 32 9.66 22.97 3.79
N PHE A 33 10.50 22.10 4.33
CA PHE A 33 10.52 20.69 3.98
C PHE A 33 9.17 20.02 4.27
N ILE A 34 8.61 20.20 5.49
CA ILE A 34 7.32 19.62 5.85
C ILE A 34 6.18 20.15 4.96
N VAL A 35 6.17 21.46 4.65
CA VAL A 35 5.15 22.04 3.76
C VAL A 35 5.28 21.48 2.34
N SER A 36 6.48 21.38 1.79
CA SER A 36 6.70 20.82 0.45
C SER A 36 6.29 19.36 0.37
N ASP A 37 6.58 18.58 1.41
CA ASP A 37 6.20 17.18 1.50
C ASP A 37 4.69 17.01 1.61
N ALA A 38 4.03 17.81 2.45
CA ALA A 38 2.57 17.83 2.56
C ALA A 38 1.89 18.17 1.22
N LEU A 39 2.43 19.10 0.45
CA LEU A 39 1.90 19.44 -0.89
C LEU A 39 2.07 18.26 -1.86
N THR A 40 3.21 17.57 -1.84
CA THR A 40 3.49 16.42 -2.68
C THR A 40 2.51 15.28 -2.38
N PHE A 41 2.34 14.91 -1.11
CA PHE A 41 1.36 13.88 -0.71
C PHE A 41 -0.08 14.29 -1.01
N SER A 42 -0.41 15.56 -0.83
CA SER A 42 -1.74 16.08 -1.21
C SER A 42 -2.00 15.89 -2.71
N GLY A 43 -1.01 16.13 -3.56
CA GLY A 43 -1.10 15.89 -5.00
C GLY A 43 -1.37 14.40 -5.32
N PHE A 44 -0.69 13.48 -4.65
CA PHE A 44 -0.94 12.04 -4.83
C PHE A 44 -2.33 11.62 -4.39
N LEU A 45 -2.79 12.08 -3.23
CA LEU A 45 -4.12 11.77 -2.72
C LEU A 45 -5.24 12.35 -3.58
N VAL A 46 -5.06 13.56 -4.10
CA VAL A 46 -6.00 14.19 -5.04
C VAL A 46 -6.05 13.37 -6.33
N SER A 47 -4.91 12.98 -6.89
CA SER A 47 -4.84 12.15 -8.10
C SER A 47 -5.52 10.79 -7.88
N TYR A 48 -5.29 10.15 -6.74
CA TYR A 48 -5.99 8.94 -6.32
C TYR A 48 -7.51 9.14 -6.25
N GLY A 49 -7.94 10.24 -5.64
CA GLY A 49 -9.35 10.60 -5.55
C GLY A 49 -10.02 10.77 -6.91
N PHE A 50 -9.38 11.47 -7.84
CA PHE A 50 -9.87 11.60 -9.23
C PHE A 50 -9.91 10.27 -9.96
N ALA A 51 -8.89 9.43 -9.84
CA ALA A 51 -8.87 8.10 -10.45
C ALA A 51 -10.01 7.23 -9.91
N ARG A 52 -10.22 7.23 -8.59
CA ARG A 52 -11.32 6.52 -7.93
C ARG A 52 -12.68 7.02 -8.42
N PHE A 53 -12.88 8.33 -8.48
CA PHE A 53 -14.14 8.93 -8.94
C PHE A 53 -14.45 8.54 -10.39
N LYS A 54 -13.44 8.54 -11.27
CA LYS A 54 -13.57 8.15 -12.67
C LYS A 54 -13.93 6.68 -12.87
N HIS A 55 -13.44 5.80 -11.97
CA HIS A 55 -13.56 4.35 -12.08
C HIS A 55 -14.32 3.73 -10.89
N ILE A 56 -15.31 4.44 -10.37
CA ILE A 56 -16.00 4.07 -9.12
C ILE A 56 -16.61 2.66 -9.20
N ASP A 57 -17.17 2.27 -10.33
CA ASP A 57 -17.81 0.96 -10.54
C ASP A 57 -16.82 -0.20 -10.55
N SER A 58 -15.55 0.05 -10.84
CA SER A 58 -14.49 -0.96 -10.93
C SER A 58 -13.44 -0.85 -9.84
N TRP A 59 -13.62 0.12 -8.91
CA TRP A 59 -12.66 0.36 -7.85
C TRP A 59 -12.74 -0.75 -6.79
N PRO A 60 -11.60 -1.30 -6.34
CA PRO A 60 -11.58 -2.30 -5.28
C PRO A 60 -12.18 -1.77 -3.97
N ILE A 61 -12.87 -2.65 -3.25
CA ILE A 61 -13.35 -2.36 -1.89
C ILE A 61 -12.20 -2.63 -0.93
N ALA A 62 -11.74 -1.61 -0.19
CA ALA A 62 -10.56 -1.71 0.67
C ALA A 62 -10.68 -2.81 1.73
N ASP A 63 -11.87 -3.01 2.30
CA ASP A 63 -12.16 -4.05 3.29
C ASP A 63 -12.00 -5.48 2.73
N GLU A 64 -12.09 -5.64 1.41
CA GLU A 64 -11.89 -6.93 0.75
C GLU A 64 -10.44 -7.14 0.28
N VAL A 65 -9.63 -6.10 0.25
CA VAL A 65 -8.23 -6.14 -0.19
C VAL A 65 -7.30 -6.39 1.00
N PHE A 66 -7.52 -5.69 2.11
CA PHE A 66 -6.66 -5.71 3.30
C PHE A 66 -7.29 -6.54 4.41
N THR A 67 -7.41 -7.85 4.18
CA THR A 67 -8.02 -8.82 5.10
C THR A 67 -7.01 -9.55 5.98
N HIS A 68 -5.75 -9.58 5.57
CA HIS A 68 -4.70 -10.32 6.22
C HIS A 68 -4.28 -9.69 7.55
N PHE A 69 -4.14 -10.55 8.58
CA PHE A 69 -3.55 -10.17 9.85
C PHE A 69 -2.42 -11.15 10.22
N PRO A 70 -1.23 -10.67 10.62
CA PRO A 70 -0.14 -11.54 11.03
C PRO A 70 -0.58 -12.46 12.19
N PHE A 71 -0.22 -13.72 12.14
CA PHE A 71 -0.53 -14.75 13.14
C PHE A 71 -2.01 -15.22 13.20
N LEU A 72 -2.95 -14.58 12.52
CA LEU A 72 -4.36 -14.99 12.45
C LEU A 72 -4.67 -15.55 11.04
N HIS A 73 -4.26 -16.80 10.80
CA HIS A 73 -4.55 -17.47 9.52
C HIS A 73 -6.01 -17.88 9.44
N GLY A 74 -6.69 -17.52 8.35
CA GLY A 74 -8.09 -17.91 8.09
C GLY A 74 -9.14 -17.05 8.79
N VAL A 75 -8.75 -15.95 9.43
CA VAL A 75 -9.69 -14.95 9.98
C VAL A 75 -9.62 -13.70 9.14
N ASP A 76 -10.73 -13.35 8.51
CA ASP A 76 -10.87 -12.07 7.80
C ASP A 76 -10.90 -10.94 8.82
N ALA A 77 -9.83 -10.13 8.84
CA ALA A 77 -9.71 -8.98 9.74
C ALA A 77 -9.53 -7.68 8.92
N PRO A 78 -10.63 -7.20 8.28
CA PRO A 78 -10.56 -6.08 7.36
C PRO A 78 -10.01 -4.84 8.05
N MET A 79 -8.96 -4.25 7.47
CA MET A 79 -8.31 -3.01 7.91
C MET A 79 -7.67 -3.01 9.32
N TYR A 80 -7.80 -4.09 10.10
CA TYR A 80 -7.23 -4.12 11.48
C TYR A 80 -5.71 -4.00 11.47
N TYR A 81 -5.04 -4.61 10.50
CA TYR A 81 -3.59 -4.52 10.39
C TYR A 81 -3.12 -3.11 10.03
N VAL A 82 -3.81 -2.43 9.13
CA VAL A 82 -3.54 -1.04 8.77
C VAL A 82 -3.71 -0.11 9.99
N ALA A 83 -4.75 -0.34 10.78
CA ALA A 83 -4.95 0.39 12.03
C ALA A 83 -3.78 0.15 13.02
N LEU A 84 -3.35 -1.11 13.18
CA LEU A 84 -2.20 -1.45 14.03
C LEU A 84 -0.93 -0.71 13.60
N MET A 85 -0.63 -0.70 12.28
CA MET A 85 0.52 0.04 11.74
C MET A 85 0.45 1.54 12.07
N THR A 86 -0.75 2.12 11.99
CA THR A 86 -0.97 3.52 12.38
C THR A 86 -0.67 3.76 13.86
N PHE A 87 -1.12 2.88 14.75
CA PHE A 87 -0.82 2.97 16.19
C PHE A 87 0.68 2.85 16.48
N ILE A 88 1.41 2.00 15.76
CA ILE A 88 2.87 1.87 15.89
C ILE A 88 3.56 3.21 15.56
N LEU A 89 3.14 3.90 14.50
CA LEU A 89 3.69 5.20 14.14
C LEU A 89 3.33 6.30 15.15
N ILE A 90 2.10 6.30 15.67
CA ILE A 90 1.69 7.25 16.71
C ILE A 90 2.56 7.05 17.96
N PHE A 91 2.74 5.81 18.40
CA PHE A 91 3.61 5.48 19.53
C PHE A 91 5.06 5.91 19.29
N SER A 92 5.59 5.65 18.10
CA SER A 92 6.92 6.10 17.67
C SER A 92 7.05 7.63 17.70
N SER A 93 6.01 8.36 17.32
CA SER A 93 5.97 9.83 17.40
C SER A 93 6.03 10.31 18.86
N VAL A 94 5.29 9.66 19.77
CA VAL A 94 5.32 9.98 21.21
C VAL A 94 6.73 9.76 21.78
N THR A 95 7.40 8.67 21.42
CA THR A 95 8.78 8.42 21.90
C THR A 95 9.76 9.47 21.39
N MET A 96 9.58 10.01 20.19
CA MET A 96 10.39 11.11 19.67
C MET A 96 10.17 12.41 20.48
N VAL A 97 8.93 12.75 20.82
CA VAL A 97 8.63 13.91 21.67
C VAL A 97 9.29 13.78 23.04
N LEU A 98 9.26 12.57 23.66
CA LEU A 98 9.93 12.31 24.92
C LEU A 98 11.46 12.40 24.80
N ALA A 99 12.03 12.03 23.65
CA ALA A 99 13.45 12.23 23.38
C ALA A 99 13.85 13.71 23.37
N VAL A 100 13.01 14.54 22.73
CA VAL A 100 13.22 16.01 22.68
C VAL A 100 13.13 16.62 24.08
N ASP A 101 12.13 16.23 24.89
CA ASP A 101 11.96 16.70 26.26
C ASP A 101 13.17 16.30 27.13
N ALA A 102 13.61 15.03 27.04
CA ALA A 102 14.82 14.56 27.73
C ALA A 102 16.08 15.33 27.28
N GLY A 103 16.13 15.75 26.00
CA GLY A 103 17.19 16.60 25.46
C GLY A 103 17.22 17.99 26.10
N HIS A 104 16.06 18.61 26.30
CA HIS A 104 15.95 19.89 27.01
C HIS A 104 16.44 19.80 28.46
N ASN A 105 16.28 18.63 29.09
CA ASN A 105 16.76 18.34 30.44
C ASN A 105 18.21 17.85 30.48
N ASN A 106 18.97 17.90 29.38
CA ASN A 106 20.36 17.44 29.24
C ASN A 106 20.59 15.98 29.67
N ASN A 107 19.60 15.11 29.58
CA ASN A 107 19.70 13.71 29.96
C ASN A 107 20.00 12.81 28.75
N LYS A 108 21.29 12.68 28.42
CA LYS A 108 21.75 11.93 27.24
C LYS A 108 21.26 10.48 27.18
N ASN A 109 21.25 9.77 28.32
CA ASN A 109 20.84 8.36 28.35
C ASN A 109 19.36 8.18 28.01
N ARG A 110 18.49 9.07 28.49
CA ARG A 110 17.07 9.05 28.17
C ARG A 110 16.82 9.42 26.71
N VAL A 111 17.54 10.41 26.17
CA VAL A 111 17.49 10.76 24.75
C VAL A 111 17.78 9.53 23.89
N ALA A 112 18.93 8.88 24.12
CA ALA A 112 19.34 7.71 23.36
C ALA A 112 18.32 6.56 23.47
N PHE A 113 17.76 6.32 24.66
CA PHE A 113 16.74 5.29 24.90
C PHE A 113 15.44 5.58 24.10
N TYR A 114 14.90 6.79 24.17
CA TYR A 114 13.68 7.14 23.45
C TYR A 114 13.90 7.18 21.93
N MET A 115 15.05 7.65 21.47
CA MET A 115 15.40 7.59 20.04
C MET A 115 15.51 6.14 19.56
N LEU A 116 16.09 5.23 20.36
CA LEU A 116 16.13 3.81 20.02
C LEU A 116 14.71 3.23 19.86
N LEU A 117 13.79 3.55 20.79
CA LEU A 117 12.38 3.12 20.66
C LEU A 117 11.73 3.68 19.38
N THR A 118 12.01 4.92 19.01
CA THR A 118 11.51 5.53 17.76
C THR A 118 12.05 4.77 16.54
N ILE A 119 13.33 4.40 16.52
CA ILE A 119 13.95 3.60 15.46
C ILE A 119 13.29 2.23 15.36
N VAL A 120 13.09 1.54 16.49
CA VAL A 120 12.41 0.24 16.50
C VAL A 120 11.00 0.36 15.95
N GLY A 121 10.22 1.37 16.37
CA GLY A 121 8.88 1.62 15.85
C GLY A 121 8.89 1.85 14.33
N GLY A 122 9.79 2.67 13.82
CA GLY A 122 9.93 2.92 12.38
C GLY A 122 10.36 1.67 11.61
N ALA A 123 11.29 0.88 12.13
CA ALA A 123 11.74 -0.38 11.52
C ALA A 123 10.60 -1.42 11.45
N VAL A 124 9.83 -1.55 12.54
CA VAL A 124 8.65 -2.43 12.57
C VAL A 124 7.62 -1.99 11.55
N PHE A 125 7.37 -0.68 11.40
CA PHE A 125 6.46 -0.17 10.39
C PHE A 125 6.92 -0.51 8.97
N VAL A 126 8.19 -0.27 8.63
CA VAL A 126 8.73 -0.59 7.29
C VAL A 126 8.65 -2.09 7.01
N GLY A 127 8.96 -2.94 8.00
CA GLY A 127 8.80 -4.39 7.89
C GLY A 127 7.36 -4.82 7.68
N SER A 128 6.42 -4.20 8.40
CA SER A 128 4.98 -4.41 8.24
C SER A 128 4.48 -4.02 6.85
N GLN A 129 4.93 -2.89 6.33
CA GLN A 129 4.59 -2.45 4.98
C GLN A 129 5.13 -3.42 3.91
N ALA A 130 6.35 -3.92 4.07
CA ALA A 130 6.93 -4.91 3.17
C ALA A 130 6.14 -6.24 3.19
N TRP A 131 5.67 -6.66 4.36
CA TRP A 131 4.84 -7.85 4.52
C TRP A 131 3.46 -7.66 3.84
N GLU A 132 2.83 -6.51 4.02
CA GLU A 132 1.56 -6.19 3.36
C GLU A 132 1.69 -6.16 1.82
N TRP A 133 2.78 -5.58 1.31
CA TRP A 133 3.09 -5.63 -0.12
C TRP A 133 3.26 -7.06 -0.62
N ALA A 134 3.97 -7.90 0.13
CA ALA A 134 4.17 -9.29 -0.26
C ALA A 134 2.85 -10.05 -0.38
N ASN A 135 1.90 -9.82 0.53
CA ASN A 135 0.57 -10.41 0.47
C ASN A 135 -0.26 -9.86 -0.69
N PHE A 136 -0.23 -8.55 -0.89
CA PHE A 136 -0.96 -7.91 -1.99
C PHE A 136 -0.45 -8.33 -3.38
N ILE A 137 0.89 -8.48 -3.53
CA ILE A 137 1.52 -8.97 -4.78
C ILE A 137 1.18 -10.43 -5.04
N ARG A 138 1.17 -11.28 -4.00
CA ARG A 138 0.86 -12.71 -4.16
C ARG A 138 -0.61 -12.96 -4.46
N GLY A 139 -1.50 -12.15 -3.90
CA GLY A 139 -2.93 -12.36 -3.93
C GLY A 139 -3.38 -13.52 -3.04
N GLU A 140 -4.67 -13.69 -2.96
CA GLU A 140 -5.29 -14.72 -2.12
C GLU A 140 -6.27 -15.60 -2.89
N TYR A 141 -7.08 -14.99 -3.74
CA TYR A 141 -8.19 -15.64 -4.41
C TYR A 141 -7.96 -15.88 -5.89
N GLY A 142 -7.27 -14.97 -6.54
CA GLY A 142 -7.17 -14.91 -7.99
C GLY A 142 -8.46 -14.45 -8.66
N ALA A 143 -8.36 -14.09 -9.93
CA ALA A 143 -9.46 -13.59 -10.74
C ALA A 143 -9.21 -13.88 -12.22
N LEU A 144 -10.20 -13.66 -13.06
CA LEU A 144 -10.03 -13.65 -14.51
C LEU A 144 -10.21 -12.23 -15.06
N GLU A 145 -9.44 -11.91 -16.09
CA GLU A 145 -9.57 -10.67 -16.84
C GLU A 145 -10.20 -10.95 -18.19
N THR A 146 -11.29 -10.24 -18.53
CA THR A 146 -11.96 -10.33 -19.84
C THR A 146 -11.29 -9.43 -20.86
N LYS A 147 -11.61 -9.60 -22.16
CA LYS A 147 -11.11 -8.75 -23.25
C LYS A 147 -11.33 -7.25 -23.04
N GLY A 148 -12.38 -6.89 -22.27
CA GLY A 148 -12.68 -5.50 -21.91
C GLY A 148 -11.93 -4.98 -20.68
N GLY A 149 -10.96 -5.73 -20.12
CA GLY A 149 -10.23 -5.36 -18.91
C GLY A 149 -11.07 -5.44 -17.63
N GLN A 150 -12.22 -6.13 -17.67
CA GLN A 150 -13.06 -6.35 -16.51
C GLN A 150 -12.53 -7.52 -15.70
N ILE A 151 -12.41 -7.32 -14.41
CA ILE A 151 -12.02 -8.36 -13.47
C ILE A 151 -13.26 -9.08 -12.96
N ILE A 152 -13.27 -10.40 -13.08
CA ILE A 152 -14.32 -11.28 -12.57
C ILE A 152 -13.76 -12.20 -11.49
N GLN A 153 -14.50 -12.36 -10.42
CA GLN A 153 -14.12 -13.13 -9.24
C GLN A 153 -15.15 -14.22 -8.97
N PHE A 154 -14.74 -15.28 -8.29
CA PHE A 154 -15.59 -16.44 -8.00
C PHE A 154 -16.17 -16.40 -6.59
N VAL A 155 -17.42 -16.82 -6.47
CA VAL A 155 -18.14 -16.94 -5.20
C VAL A 155 -18.92 -18.25 -5.15
N ASP A 156 -19.14 -18.77 -3.94
CA ASP A 156 -19.97 -19.96 -3.72
C ASP A 156 -21.41 -19.55 -3.38
N SER A 157 -22.35 -19.98 -4.20
CA SER A 157 -23.78 -19.74 -3.98
C SER A 157 -24.31 -20.41 -2.71
N ASN A 158 -23.73 -21.56 -2.29
CA ASN A 158 -24.14 -22.31 -1.12
C ASN A 158 -23.66 -21.72 0.20
N ASN A 159 -22.54 -20.94 0.15
CA ASN A 159 -21.90 -20.41 1.34
C ASN A 159 -21.97 -18.87 1.40
N SER A 160 -23.20 -18.34 1.39
CA SER A 160 -23.47 -16.90 1.52
C SER A 160 -22.68 -16.01 0.55
N ASN A 161 -22.41 -16.53 -0.64
CA ASN A 161 -21.61 -15.85 -1.67
C ASN A 161 -20.17 -15.51 -1.23
N LYS A 162 -19.58 -16.36 -0.39
CA LYS A 162 -18.20 -16.23 0.02
C LYS A 162 -17.27 -16.37 -1.20
N ARG A 163 -16.21 -15.57 -1.24
CA ARG A 163 -15.17 -15.69 -2.28
C ARG A 163 -14.48 -17.04 -2.20
N ILE A 164 -14.22 -17.62 -3.36
CA ILE A 164 -13.47 -18.88 -3.53
C ILE A 164 -12.19 -18.58 -4.31
N ALA A 165 -11.10 -19.16 -3.85
CA ALA A 165 -9.81 -19.03 -4.52
C ALA A 165 -9.73 -19.99 -5.73
N LEU A 166 -8.98 -19.59 -6.76
CA LEU A 166 -8.75 -20.44 -7.94
C LEU A 166 -8.18 -21.81 -7.56
N LYS A 167 -7.28 -21.86 -6.59
CA LYS A 167 -6.66 -23.09 -6.09
C LYS A 167 -7.64 -24.12 -5.52
N ASP A 168 -8.87 -23.69 -5.13
CA ASP A 168 -9.84 -24.55 -4.49
C ASP A 168 -10.75 -25.27 -5.49
N PHE A 169 -10.76 -24.83 -6.76
CA PHE A 169 -11.64 -25.42 -7.78
C PHE A 169 -11.01 -25.62 -9.16
N ALA A 170 -9.86 -24.99 -9.47
CA ALA A 170 -9.22 -25.16 -10.79
C ALA A 170 -8.73 -26.59 -11.00
N ASP A 171 -9.11 -27.17 -12.12
CA ASP A 171 -8.68 -28.53 -12.49
C ASP A 171 -7.24 -28.50 -13.04
N PHE A 172 -6.42 -29.44 -12.56
CA PHE A 172 -5.04 -29.56 -12.98
C PHE A 172 -4.92 -30.30 -14.30
N ILE A 173 -4.34 -29.64 -15.33
CA ILE A 173 -4.08 -30.21 -16.66
C ILE A 173 -2.54 -30.38 -16.87
N PRO A 174 -1.98 -31.61 -16.74
CA PRO A 174 -0.52 -31.81 -16.76
C PRO A 174 0.17 -31.32 -18.02
N GLN A 175 -0.48 -31.45 -19.19
CA GLN A 175 0.10 -31.05 -20.49
C GLN A 175 0.26 -29.53 -20.57
N GLU A 176 -0.68 -28.78 -20.07
CA GLU A 176 -0.61 -27.30 -20.01
C GLU A 176 0.45 -26.82 -19.04
N ARG A 177 0.63 -27.54 -17.93
CA ARG A 177 1.68 -27.22 -16.95
C ARG A 177 3.08 -27.29 -17.51
N GLN A 178 3.35 -28.23 -18.44
CA GLN A 178 4.65 -28.33 -19.12
C GLN A 178 4.93 -27.11 -20.00
N GLN A 179 3.89 -26.55 -20.63
CA GLN A 179 3.99 -25.34 -21.47
C GLN A 179 4.01 -24.05 -20.66
N HIS A 180 3.44 -24.10 -19.46
CA HIS A 180 3.29 -22.94 -18.55
C HIS A 180 4.47 -22.81 -17.58
N GLN A 181 5.66 -23.24 -17.97
CA GLN A 181 6.86 -23.08 -17.15
C GLN A 181 7.37 -21.63 -17.24
N ARG A 182 7.68 -21.06 -16.07
CA ARG A 182 8.40 -19.79 -16.02
C ARG A 182 9.78 -19.96 -16.64
N SER A 183 10.09 -19.17 -17.64
CA SER A 183 11.48 -18.93 -17.96
C SER A 183 12.06 -18.05 -16.85
N ASN A 184 13.14 -18.49 -16.22
CA ASN A 184 13.86 -17.68 -15.23
C ASN A 184 14.50 -16.49 -15.93
N GLY A 185 13.73 -15.42 -16.13
CA GLY A 185 14.21 -14.17 -16.70
C GLY A 185 15.14 -13.43 -15.73
N LEU A 186 16.09 -12.72 -16.29
CA LEU A 186 16.88 -11.76 -15.56
C LEU A 186 16.00 -10.59 -15.13
N TRP A 187 16.35 -9.93 -14.03
CA TRP A 187 15.65 -8.80 -13.40
C TRP A 187 15.21 -7.66 -14.34
N PHE A 188 15.75 -7.61 -15.55
CA PHE A 188 15.54 -6.52 -16.52
C PHE A 188 14.67 -6.93 -17.72
N ARG A 189 14.06 -8.11 -17.70
CA ARG A 189 13.10 -8.48 -18.73
C ARG A 189 11.68 -8.21 -18.24
N ASP A 190 10.86 -7.63 -19.11
CA ASP A 190 9.42 -7.43 -18.95
C ASP A 190 8.64 -8.76 -18.96
N GLU A 191 9.14 -9.77 -18.28
CA GLU A 191 8.42 -11.02 -18.10
C GLU A 191 7.38 -10.82 -17.00
N SER A 192 6.13 -10.65 -17.41
CA SER A 192 5.01 -10.76 -16.49
C SER A 192 5.11 -12.09 -15.75
N SER A 193 5.01 -12.07 -14.43
CA SER A 193 4.92 -13.32 -13.65
C SER A 193 3.73 -14.12 -14.18
N LEU A 194 3.98 -15.34 -14.67
CA LEU A 194 2.91 -16.23 -15.10
C LEU A 194 2.06 -16.62 -13.88
N PRO A 195 0.73 -16.66 -14.02
CA PRO A 195 -0.13 -17.14 -12.96
C PRO A 195 0.10 -18.65 -12.71
N ASN A 196 -0.30 -19.14 -11.53
CA ASN A 196 -0.14 -20.55 -11.19
C ASN A 196 -1.09 -21.45 -11.97
N PHE A 197 -2.22 -20.92 -12.44
CA PHE A 197 -3.25 -21.64 -13.18
C PHE A 197 -3.35 -21.12 -14.62
N THR A 198 -3.63 -22.02 -15.55
CA THR A 198 -3.99 -21.66 -16.92
C THR A 198 -5.46 -21.29 -17.01
N LEU A 199 -5.84 -20.63 -18.09
CA LEU A 199 -7.24 -20.26 -18.32
C LEU A 199 -8.14 -21.48 -18.44
N ASP A 200 -7.66 -22.54 -19.12
CA ASP A 200 -8.43 -23.75 -19.34
C ASP A 200 -8.60 -24.56 -18.06
N GLU A 201 -7.59 -24.63 -17.20
CA GLU A 201 -7.71 -25.22 -15.85
C GLU A 201 -8.81 -24.56 -15.03
N VAL A 202 -8.86 -23.22 -15.04
CA VAL A 202 -9.89 -22.47 -14.32
C VAL A 202 -11.26 -22.66 -14.97
N TYR A 203 -11.34 -22.67 -16.30
CA TYR A 203 -12.61 -22.85 -17.01
C TYR A 203 -13.20 -24.24 -16.78
N GLN A 204 -12.40 -25.32 -16.87
CA GLN A 204 -12.86 -26.67 -16.60
C GLN A 204 -13.29 -26.84 -15.15
N GLY A 205 -12.51 -26.36 -14.20
CA GLY A 205 -12.87 -26.41 -12.79
C GLY A 205 -14.13 -25.62 -12.48
N PHE A 206 -14.37 -24.48 -13.14
CA PHE A 206 -15.61 -23.73 -13.03
C PHE A 206 -16.81 -24.50 -13.57
N LEU A 207 -16.69 -25.16 -14.73
CA LEU A 207 -17.77 -25.95 -15.32
C LEU A 207 -18.13 -27.16 -14.45
N ALA A 208 -17.12 -27.85 -13.88
CA ALA A 208 -17.30 -29.00 -13.03
C ALA A 208 -18.08 -28.68 -11.73
N ASN A 209 -17.97 -27.43 -11.24
CA ASN A 209 -18.59 -27.00 -10.01
C ASN A 209 -19.81 -26.10 -10.28
N SER A 210 -21.01 -26.69 -10.26
CA SER A 210 -22.28 -25.98 -10.53
C SER A 210 -22.63 -24.90 -9.51
N ASN A 211 -22.06 -24.97 -8.30
CA ASN A 211 -22.32 -24.04 -7.20
C ASN A 211 -21.53 -22.73 -7.30
N LEU A 212 -20.56 -22.67 -8.23
CA LEU A 212 -19.75 -21.49 -8.43
C LEU A 212 -20.51 -20.46 -9.28
N LEU A 213 -20.50 -19.23 -8.82
CA LEU A 213 -20.98 -18.07 -9.55
C LEU A 213 -19.87 -17.05 -9.72
N VAL A 214 -20.05 -16.16 -10.66
CA VAL A 214 -19.14 -15.04 -10.91
C VAL A 214 -19.73 -13.77 -10.31
N ARG A 215 -18.92 -13.03 -9.59
CA ARG A 215 -19.22 -11.65 -9.24
C ARG A 215 -18.47 -10.70 -10.16
N SER A 216 -19.20 -9.72 -10.69
CA SER A 216 -18.62 -8.66 -11.51
C SER A 216 -17.93 -7.62 -10.64
N GLN A 217 -17.09 -6.79 -11.25
CA GLN A 217 -16.52 -5.64 -10.55
C GLN A 217 -17.53 -4.51 -10.31
N LYS A 218 -18.71 -4.52 -10.95
CA LYS A 218 -19.74 -3.51 -10.73
C LYS A 218 -20.31 -3.60 -9.34
N ILE A 219 -20.57 -2.45 -8.74
CA ILE A 219 -21.08 -2.30 -7.39
C ILE A 219 -22.57 -1.97 -7.48
N ASP A 220 -23.40 -2.63 -6.66
CA ASP A 220 -24.81 -2.34 -6.47
C ASP A 220 -25.00 -1.09 -5.60
N ASP A 221 -26.22 -0.53 -5.56
CA ASP A 221 -26.60 0.62 -4.74
C ASP A 221 -26.31 0.43 -3.24
N ASN A 222 -26.20 -0.82 -2.80
CA ASN A 222 -25.82 -1.20 -1.42
C ASN A 222 -24.29 -1.27 -1.20
N GLY A 223 -23.47 -0.91 -2.16
CA GLY A 223 -22.00 -0.98 -2.06
C GLY A 223 -21.41 -2.38 -2.18
N LYS A 224 -22.19 -3.38 -2.61
CA LYS A 224 -21.74 -4.76 -2.83
C LYS A 224 -21.56 -5.06 -4.30
N LYS A 225 -20.62 -5.94 -4.63
CA LYS A 225 -20.41 -6.38 -6.02
C LYS A 225 -21.57 -7.24 -6.49
N ILE A 226 -22.01 -7.01 -7.72
CA ILE A 226 -23.13 -7.72 -8.34
C ILE A 226 -22.71 -9.16 -8.67
N ILE A 227 -23.51 -10.14 -8.22
CA ILE A 227 -23.34 -11.55 -8.53
C ILE A 227 -24.21 -11.88 -9.72
N LEU A 228 -23.63 -12.55 -10.72
CA LEU A 228 -24.30 -12.93 -11.95
C LEU A 228 -25.02 -14.27 -11.80
N SER A 229 -26.04 -14.49 -12.62
CA SER A 229 -26.66 -15.80 -12.77
C SER A 229 -25.67 -16.84 -13.30
N ARG A 230 -25.98 -18.13 -13.20
CA ARG A 230 -25.07 -19.19 -13.69
C ARG A 230 -24.82 -19.08 -15.20
N GLU A 231 -25.84 -18.77 -15.97
CA GLU A 231 -25.75 -18.63 -17.43
C GLU A 231 -24.86 -17.45 -17.81
N GLU A 232 -25.09 -16.28 -17.21
CA GLU A 232 -24.25 -15.10 -17.41
C GLU A 232 -22.82 -15.33 -16.92
N SER A 233 -22.64 -16.09 -15.86
CA SER A 233 -21.33 -16.47 -15.32
C SER A 233 -20.54 -17.30 -16.33
N ILE A 234 -21.16 -18.30 -16.97
CA ILE A 234 -20.52 -19.13 -17.99
C ILE A 234 -20.12 -18.25 -19.21
N GLU A 235 -21.00 -17.37 -19.65
CA GLU A 235 -20.71 -16.45 -20.75
C GLU A 235 -19.52 -15.55 -20.41
N LYS A 236 -19.48 -14.98 -19.20
CA LYS A 236 -18.39 -14.10 -18.77
C LYS A 236 -17.04 -14.84 -18.65
N VAL A 237 -17.05 -16.05 -18.09
CA VAL A 237 -15.82 -16.85 -18.00
C VAL A 237 -15.31 -17.25 -19.38
N SER A 238 -16.18 -17.55 -20.34
CA SER A 238 -15.79 -17.85 -21.72
C SER A 238 -15.14 -16.66 -22.46
N GLN A 239 -15.44 -15.43 -22.03
CA GLN A 239 -14.84 -14.19 -22.55
C GLN A 239 -13.49 -13.83 -21.90
N ALA A 240 -13.05 -14.59 -20.91
CA ALA A 240 -11.81 -14.35 -20.20
C ALA A 240 -10.59 -14.57 -21.13
N VAL A 241 -9.55 -13.76 -20.90
CA VAL A 241 -8.32 -13.79 -21.71
C VAL A 241 -7.11 -14.09 -20.83
N TYR A 242 -7.14 -13.68 -19.58
CA TYR A 242 -6.03 -13.86 -18.65
C TYR A 242 -6.49 -14.30 -17.27
N VAL A 243 -5.66 -15.13 -16.64
CA VAL A 243 -5.74 -15.41 -15.20
C VAL A 243 -4.90 -14.37 -14.47
N VAL A 244 -5.45 -13.77 -13.45
CA VAL A 244 -4.80 -12.73 -12.64
C VAL A 244 -4.70 -13.22 -11.21
N GLU A 245 -3.49 -13.34 -10.71
CA GLU A 245 -3.23 -13.65 -9.31
C GLU A 245 -2.44 -12.50 -8.67
N GLY A 246 -2.96 -11.98 -7.58
CA GLY A 246 -2.39 -10.84 -6.89
C GLY A 246 -2.51 -9.52 -7.64
N ALA A 247 -1.65 -8.60 -7.27
CA ALA A 247 -1.60 -7.26 -7.84
C ALA A 247 -0.18 -6.89 -8.27
N ASN A 248 -0.07 -6.27 -9.43
CA ASN A 248 1.16 -5.67 -9.94
C ASN A 248 0.82 -4.38 -10.71
N LEU A 249 1.81 -3.75 -11.34
CA LEU A 249 1.62 -2.52 -12.11
C LEU A 249 0.81 -2.72 -13.41
N ILE A 250 0.55 -3.97 -13.84
CA ILE A 250 -0.16 -4.27 -15.08
C ILE A 250 -1.57 -4.76 -14.79
N ARG A 251 -1.74 -5.61 -13.76
CA ARG A 251 -3.00 -6.29 -13.40
C ARG A 251 -3.25 -6.28 -11.90
N ASN A 252 -4.53 -6.38 -11.53
CA ASN A 252 -4.95 -6.41 -10.14
C ASN A 252 -6.18 -7.32 -9.98
N GLU A 253 -6.03 -8.42 -9.24
CA GLU A 253 -7.14 -9.37 -8.98
C GLU A 253 -8.32 -8.76 -8.22
N TYR A 254 -8.10 -7.66 -7.52
CA TYR A 254 -9.13 -7.03 -6.69
C TYR A 254 -10.04 -6.08 -7.48
N GLY A 255 -9.60 -5.61 -8.66
CA GLY A 255 -10.37 -4.69 -9.51
C GLY A 255 -9.47 -3.83 -10.42
N ASN A 256 -9.74 -2.54 -10.49
CA ASN A 256 -9.00 -1.64 -11.37
C ASN A 256 -7.50 -1.60 -11.04
N ARG A 257 -6.64 -1.71 -12.07
CA ARG A 257 -5.18 -1.70 -11.90
C ARG A 257 -4.65 -0.41 -11.27
N LEU A 258 -5.28 0.76 -11.56
CA LEU A 258 -4.84 2.04 -11.00
C LEU A 258 -4.85 2.05 -9.46
N PHE A 259 -5.70 1.25 -8.84
CA PHE A 259 -5.66 1.08 -7.39
C PHE A 259 -4.31 0.52 -6.93
N ALA A 260 -3.82 -0.52 -7.58
CA ALA A 260 -2.52 -1.12 -7.26
C ALA A 260 -1.37 -0.15 -7.54
N ASP A 261 -1.41 0.56 -8.67
CA ASP A 261 -0.40 1.55 -9.04
C ASP A 261 -0.29 2.65 -7.98
N PHE A 262 -1.42 3.24 -7.58
CA PHE A 262 -1.44 4.26 -6.53
C PHE A 262 -1.05 3.70 -5.16
N PHE A 263 -1.50 2.49 -4.83
CA PHE A 263 -1.12 1.84 -3.58
C PHE A 263 0.39 1.69 -3.47
N PHE A 264 1.04 1.08 -4.46
CA PHE A 264 2.49 0.90 -4.46
C PHE A 264 3.24 2.23 -4.46
N PHE A 265 2.78 3.19 -5.26
CA PHE A 265 3.46 4.47 -5.38
C PHE A 265 3.37 5.30 -4.10
N ILE A 266 2.16 5.49 -3.55
CA ILE A 266 1.94 6.32 -2.36
C ILE A 266 2.58 5.67 -1.14
N THR A 267 2.33 4.37 -0.92
CA THR A 267 2.88 3.67 0.25
C THR A 267 4.38 3.44 0.15
N GLY A 268 4.92 3.27 -1.07
CA GLY A 268 6.36 3.18 -1.32
C GLY A 268 7.07 4.50 -1.06
N PHE A 269 6.51 5.60 -1.52
CA PHE A 269 7.05 6.93 -1.27
C PHE A 269 7.02 7.26 0.24
N HIS A 270 5.91 6.92 0.92
CA HIS A 270 5.81 7.06 2.37
C HIS A 270 6.80 6.15 3.11
N GLY A 271 6.90 4.88 2.72
CA GLY A 271 7.84 3.92 3.29
C GLY A 271 9.30 4.38 3.15
N PHE A 272 9.66 4.99 2.02
CA PHE A 272 10.97 5.59 1.83
C PHE A 272 11.24 6.76 2.80
N HIS A 273 10.24 7.60 3.08
CA HIS A 273 10.35 8.67 4.07
C HIS A 273 10.58 8.12 5.49
N VAL A 274 9.81 7.11 5.89
CA VAL A 274 9.98 6.46 7.20
C VAL A 274 11.35 5.80 7.30
N PHE A 275 11.77 5.08 6.26
CA PHE A 275 13.10 4.46 6.22
C PHE A 275 14.23 5.50 6.33
N SER A 276 14.13 6.59 5.59
CA SER A 276 15.09 7.71 5.66
C SER A 276 15.15 8.30 7.07
N GLY A 277 13.99 8.47 7.72
CA GLY A 277 13.90 8.90 9.11
C GLY A 277 14.59 7.95 10.08
N VAL A 278 14.42 6.63 9.90
CA VAL A 278 15.12 5.62 10.70
C VAL A 278 16.63 5.74 10.54
N VAL A 279 17.14 5.87 9.31
CA VAL A 279 18.57 6.02 9.03
C VAL A 279 19.14 7.30 9.66
N ILE A 280 18.43 8.43 9.54
CA ILE A 280 18.83 9.71 10.16
C ILE A 280 18.89 9.57 11.68
N ASN A 281 17.87 8.98 12.31
CA ASN A 281 17.86 8.79 13.76
C ASN A 281 18.97 7.86 14.24
N LEU A 282 19.28 6.80 13.50
CA LEU A 282 20.45 5.94 13.77
C LEU A 282 21.76 6.72 13.74
N SER A 283 21.93 7.57 12.74
CA SER A 283 23.11 8.44 12.62
C SER A 283 23.24 9.39 13.81
N LEU A 284 22.12 9.99 14.25
CA LEU A 284 22.11 10.93 15.37
C LEU A 284 22.41 10.26 16.71
N ILE A 285 22.02 9.00 16.94
CA ILE A 285 22.39 8.27 18.17
C ILE A 285 23.88 7.98 18.20
N HIS A 286 24.50 7.77 17.03
CA HIS A 286 25.92 7.41 16.94
C HIS A 286 26.86 8.60 17.13
N ILE A 287 26.40 9.83 16.88
CA ILE A 287 27.16 11.07 17.07
C ILE A 287 27.12 11.51 18.53
#